data_ccba292435bf188de449833fdb91bc23
#
_entry.id   ccba292435bf188de449833fdb91bc23
#
_cell.length_a   1.000
_cell.length_b   1.000
_cell.length_c   1.000
_cell.angle_alpha   90.00
_cell.angle_beta   90.00
_cell.angle_gamma   90.00
#
_symmetry.space_group_name_H-M   'P 1'
#
loop_
_entity.id
_entity.type
_entity.pdbx_description
1 polymer ?
#
loop_
_entity_poly.entity_id
_entity_poly.type
_entity_poly.pdbx_seq_one_letter_code
_entity_poly.pdbx_strand_id
1 'polypeptide(L)'
;LEFRRVLFRSCNDDEMVLMYKKAAELKRKAVNFAFITKIDEKQKNIKGTDKWICTETGFFGEENDIAQCIFRKVRENFKNITFQNLVAEGKKYLVEPVLNHEAVYIIGAGHVSQKIAEITKMLDFKTIIIDDREEFANRERFKTADEVKAIPSFENIFNYINIDSRSYIIIVTRGHAYDKEVLARMLKTDARYIGMIGSKRKRDFVYNCLLNEGYTSKDMERVYCPIGLSISAQTPEEIAVSIAAELVLVRRSHISE
;
A
#
# COMPACT_ATOMS: atom_id res chain seq x y z
N LEU A 1 -14.88 -17.68 -2.54
CA LEU A 1 -15.50 -18.52 -3.60
C LEU A 1 -16.96 -18.16 -3.87
N GLU A 2 -17.71 -17.60 -2.93
CA GLU A 2 -19.09 -17.13 -3.13
C GLU A 2 -19.19 -15.84 -3.96
N PHE A 3 -18.22 -14.97 -3.90
CA PHE A 3 -18.19 -13.69 -4.64
C PHE A 3 -18.25 -13.89 -6.17
N ARG A 4 -17.66 -14.96 -6.71
CA ARG A 4 -17.74 -15.28 -8.14
C ARG A 4 -19.14 -15.71 -8.59
N ARG A 5 -19.97 -16.30 -7.72
CA ARG A 5 -21.31 -16.76 -8.06
C ARG A 5 -22.35 -15.63 -8.18
N VAL A 6 -22.19 -14.56 -7.43
CA VAL A 6 -23.11 -13.39 -7.51
C VAL A 6 -22.86 -12.59 -8.79
N LEU A 7 -21.60 -12.50 -9.25
CA LEU A 7 -21.21 -11.78 -10.47
C LEU A 7 -21.84 -12.35 -11.76
N PHE A 8 -22.13 -13.67 -11.81
CA PHE A 8 -22.63 -14.32 -13.03
C PHE A 8 -24.15 -14.29 -13.19
N ARG A 9 -24.92 -13.91 -12.17
CA ARG A 9 -26.40 -13.89 -12.25
C ARG A 9 -27.00 -12.56 -12.70
N SER A 10 -26.25 -11.50 -12.81
CA SER A 10 -26.72 -10.14 -13.14
C SER A 10 -26.29 -9.66 -14.54
N CYS A 11 -25.95 -10.55 -15.45
CA CYS A 11 -25.47 -10.20 -16.80
C CYS A 11 -26.50 -9.54 -17.75
N ASN A 12 -27.75 -9.32 -17.32
CA ASN A 12 -28.80 -8.69 -18.13
C ASN A 12 -29.08 -7.22 -17.75
N ASP A 13 -28.23 -6.60 -16.89
CA ASP A 13 -28.38 -5.21 -16.48
C ASP A 13 -27.21 -4.42 -17.05
N ASP A 14 -27.47 -3.62 -18.09
CA ASP A 14 -26.45 -2.81 -18.77
C ASP A 14 -25.74 -1.83 -17.81
N GLU A 15 -26.45 -1.31 -16.83
CA GLU A 15 -25.88 -0.42 -15.81
C GLU A 15 -24.90 -1.17 -14.91
N MET A 16 -25.21 -2.39 -14.53
CA MET A 16 -24.33 -3.24 -13.75
C MET A 16 -23.06 -3.59 -14.54
N VAL A 17 -23.18 -3.88 -15.83
CA VAL A 17 -22.05 -4.12 -16.73
C VAL A 17 -21.13 -2.88 -16.80
N LEU A 18 -21.73 -1.69 -16.93
CA LEU A 18 -20.99 -0.42 -16.97
C LEU A 18 -20.26 -0.16 -15.64
N MET A 19 -20.90 -0.45 -14.52
CA MET A 19 -20.32 -0.36 -13.18
C MET A 19 -19.06 -1.22 -13.04
N TYR A 20 -19.12 -2.49 -13.47
CA TYR A 20 -17.96 -3.38 -13.40
C TYR A 20 -16.86 -3.05 -14.41
N LYS A 21 -17.20 -2.50 -15.60
CA LYS A 21 -16.21 -1.96 -16.54
C LYS A 21 -15.45 -0.79 -15.89
N LYS A 22 -16.17 0.10 -15.19
CA LYS A 22 -15.55 1.23 -14.46
C LYS A 22 -14.65 0.74 -13.33
N ALA A 23 -15.11 -0.24 -12.56
CA ALA A 23 -14.28 -0.86 -11.50
C ALA A 23 -12.99 -1.48 -12.05
N ALA A 24 -13.07 -2.20 -13.19
CA ALA A 24 -11.91 -2.76 -13.86
C ALA A 24 -10.94 -1.70 -14.38
N GLU A 25 -11.45 -0.57 -14.89
CA GLU A 25 -10.63 0.59 -15.28
C GLU A 25 -9.89 1.18 -14.09
N LEU A 26 -10.59 1.45 -12.98
CA LEU A 26 -10.00 2.01 -11.76
C LEU A 26 -8.93 1.07 -11.19
N LYS A 27 -9.19 -0.25 -11.18
CA LYS A 27 -8.22 -1.24 -10.72
C LYS A 27 -6.96 -1.25 -11.59
N ARG A 28 -7.09 -1.15 -12.93
CA ARG A 28 -5.93 -1.05 -13.83
C ARG A 28 -5.11 0.22 -13.62
N LYS A 29 -5.78 1.33 -13.27
CA LYS A 29 -5.14 2.61 -12.96
C LYS A 29 -4.60 2.69 -11.52
N ALA A 30 -4.67 1.59 -10.77
CA ALA A 30 -4.31 1.52 -9.35
C ALA A 30 -5.02 2.59 -8.49
N VAL A 31 -6.25 2.96 -8.84
CA VAL A 31 -7.09 3.87 -8.05
C VAL A 31 -7.87 3.05 -7.03
N ASN A 32 -7.80 3.45 -5.76
CA ASN A 32 -8.63 2.88 -4.70
C ASN A 32 -10.08 3.32 -4.87
N PHE A 33 -11.00 2.40 -4.67
CA PHE A 33 -12.44 2.70 -4.73
C PHE A 33 -13.21 1.80 -3.77
N ALA A 34 -14.47 2.15 -3.51
CA ALA A 34 -15.40 1.29 -2.80
C ALA A 34 -16.66 1.11 -3.64
N PHE A 35 -17.18 -0.11 -3.68
CA PHE A 35 -18.57 -0.32 -4.04
C PHE A 35 -19.46 0.09 -2.88
N ILE A 36 -20.56 0.75 -3.19
CA ILE A 36 -21.62 1.06 -2.27
C ILE A 36 -22.89 0.43 -2.83
N THR A 37 -23.45 -0.48 -2.07
CA THR A 37 -24.63 -1.23 -2.49
C THR A 37 -25.77 -0.98 -1.53
N LYS A 38 -26.91 -0.52 -2.01
CA LYS A 38 -28.12 -0.37 -1.21
C LYS A 38 -28.64 -1.76 -0.82
N ILE A 39 -28.92 -1.94 0.47
CA ILE A 39 -29.47 -3.17 1.02
C ILE A 39 -30.99 -2.98 1.18
N ASP A 40 -31.75 -3.77 0.45
CA ASP A 40 -33.19 -3.90 0.65
C ASP A 40 -33.52 -5.35 1.03
N GLU A 41 -33.95 -5.56 2.28
CA GLU A 41 -34.26 -6.89 2.82
C GLU A 41 -35.40 -7.60 2.05
N LYS A 42 -36.21 -6.84 1.31
CA LYS A 42 -37.31 -7.34 0.50
C LYS A 42 -36.93 -7.63 -0.95
N GLN A 43 -35.79 -7.15 -1.39
CA GLN A 43 -35.35 -7.22 -2.78
C GLN A 43 -34.43 -8.43 -2.98
N LYS A 44 -34.83 -9.38 -3.83
CA LYS A 44 -34.05 -10.59 -4.13
C LYS A 44 -32.87 -10.34 -5.09
N ASN A 45 -32.92 -9.26 -5.88
CA ASN A 45 -31.91 -8.93 -6.88
C ASN A 45 -31.48 -7.46 -6.72
N ILE A 46 -30.17 -7.20 -6.73
CA ILE A 46 -29.59 -5.85 -6.74
C ILE A 46 -29.62 -5.35 -8.19
N LYS A 47 -30.15 -4.15 -8.43
CA LYS A 47 -30.12 -3.47 -9.71
C LYS A 47 -28.89 -2.56 -9.83
N GLY A 48 -28.49 -2.21 -11.04
CA GLY A 48 -27.39 -1.26 -11.28
C GLY A 48 -27.61 0.10 -10.62
N THR A 49 -28.85 0.57 -10.58
CA THR A 49 -29.29 1.80 -9.89
C THR A 49 -29.15 1.76 -8.36
N ASP A 50 -29.00 0.59 -7.77
CA ASP A 50 -28.81 0.40 -6.33
C ASP A 50 -27.32 0.30 -5.94
N LYS A 51 -26.41 0.60 -6.87
CA LYS A 51 -24.98 0.44 -6.67
C LYS A 51 -24.20 1.65 -7.21
N TRP A 52 -23.19 2.06 -6.45
CA TRP A 52 -22.26 3.14 -6.81
C TRP A 52 -20.82 2.71 -6.63
N ILE A 53 -19.91 3.35 -7.36
CA ILE A 53 -18.49 3.31 -7.07
C ILE A 53 -18.09 4.67 -6.50
N CYS A 54 -17.42 4.67 -5.35
CA CYS A 54 -16.89 5.84 -4.70
C CYS A 54 -15.35 5.81 -4.76
N THR A 55 -14.73 6.93 -5.14
CA THR A 55 -13.28 7.16 -5.03
C THR A 55 -13.02 8.29 -4.06
N GLU A 56 -11.77 8.59 -3.76
CA GLU A 56 -11.42 9.74 -2.92
C GLU A 56 -11.91 11.07 -3.51
N THR A 57 -11.97 11.18 -4.84
CA THR A 57 -12.24 12.43 -5.57
C THR A 57 -13.60 12.50 -6.25
N GLY A 58 -14.32 11.39 -6.37
CA GLY A 58 -15.60 11.36 -7.08
C GLY A 58 -16.36 10.05 -6.92
N PHE A 59 -17.53 9.98 -7.51
CA PHE A 59 -18.31 8.77 -7.56
C PHE A 59 -18.82 8.48 -8.99
N PHE A 60 -19.27 7.26 -9.21
CA PHE A 60 -19.85 6.78 -10.46
C PHE A 60 -21.09 5.97 -10.13
N GLY A 61 -22.19 6.24 -10.83
CA GLY A 61 -23.52 5.65 -10.65
C GLY A 61 -24.59 6.73 -10.80
N GLU A 62 -25.84 6.39 -10.48
CA GLU A 62 -26.94 7.35 -10.55
C GLU A 62 -26.73 8.53 -9.59
N GLU A 63 -26.79 9.75 -10.13
CA GLU A 63 -26.63 10.98 -9.35
C GLU A 63 -27.97 11.40 -8.74
N ASN A 64 -28.01 11.39 -7.41
CA ASN A 64 -29.15 11.84 -6.62
C ASN A 64 -28.67 12.33 -5.24
N ASP A 65 -29.55 12.97 -4.48
CA ASP A 65 -29.23 13.53 -3.14
C ASP A 65 -28.68 12.48 -2.19
N ILE A 66 -29.17 11.25 -2.29
CA ILE A 66 -28.70 10.13 -1.47
C ILE A 66 -27.27 9.77 -1.82
N ALA A 67 -26.92 9.69 -3.12
CA ALA A 67 -25.59 9.41 -3.58
C ALA A 67 -24.59 10.47 -3.09
N GLN A 68 -24.98 11.75 -3.13
CA GLN A 68 -24.19 12.87 -2.62
C GLN A 68 -23.95 12.76 -1.10
N CYS A 69 -25.00 12.40 -0.35
CA CYS A 69 -24.90 12.21 1.11
C CYS A 69 -23.95 11.05 1.46
N ILE A 70 -24.08 9.92 0.77
CA ILE A 70 -23.22 8.75 0.94
C ILE A 70 -21.77 9.07 0.57
N PHE A 71 -21.56 9.71 -0.59
CA PHE A 71 -20.24 10.11 -1.06
C PHE A 71 -19.50 10.96 -0.01
N ARG A 72 -20.18 11.96 0.58
CA ARG A 72 -19.60 12.81 1.62
C ARG A 72 -19.13 11.97 2.81
N LYS A 73 -20.01 11.11 3.36
CA LYS A 73 -19.70 10.25 4.51
C LYS A 73 -18.54 9.29 4.23
N VAL A 74 -18.51 8.68 3.06
CA VAL A 74 -17.45 7.74 2.67
C VAL A 74 -16.12 8.46 2.44
N ARG A 75 -16.15 9.66 1.85
CA ARG A 75 -14.97 10.47 1.57
C ARG A 75 -14.26 10.96 2.83
N GLU A 76 -14.99 11.31 3.88
CA GLU A 76 -14.43 11.80 5.14
C GLU A 76 -13.39 10.84 5.74
N ASN A 77 -13.55 9.53 5.53
CA ASN A 77 -12.62 8.52 6.03
C ASN A 77 -12.13 7.57 4.93
N PHE A 78 -12.01 8.05 3.68
CA PHE A 78 -11.70 7.19 2.54
C PHE A 78 -10.34 6.50 2.66
N LYS A 79 -9.35 7.15 3.24
CA LYS A 79 -7.99 6.61 3.44
C LYS A 79 -7.97 5.38 4.35
N ASN A 80 -8.88 5.33 5.33
CA ASN A 80 -9.04 4.23 6.29
C ASN A 80 -10.33 3.44 6.06
N ILE A 81 -10.86 3.48 4.84
CA ILE A 81 -12.12 2.83 4.50
C ILE A 81 -12.05 1.32 4.73
N THR A 82 -13.01 0.80 5.45
CA THR A 82 -13.14 -0.63 5.73
C THR A 82 -14.49 -1.14 5.23
N PHE A 83 -14.64 -2.46 5.19
CA PHE A 83 -15.93 -3.11 4.95
C PHE A 83 -16.88 -2.75 6.09
N GLN A 84 -17.99 -2.08 5.78
CA GLN A 84 -18.91 -1.58 6.79
C GLN A 84 -20.34 -1.40 6.27
N ASN A 85 -21.29 -1.35 7.19
CA ASN A 85 -22.65 -0.91 6.91
C ASN A 85 -22.77 0.60 7.18
N LEU A 86 -23.38 1.31 6.24
CA LEU A 86 -23.67 2.73 6.34
C LEU A 86 -25.20 2.92 6.38
N VAL A 87 -25.67 3.84 7.20
CA VAL A 87 -27.08 4.27 7.21
C VAL A 87 -27.16 5.69 6.67
N ALA A 88 -27.96 5.90 5.64
CA ALA A 88 -28.27 7.21 5.08
C ALA A 88 -29.79 7.28 4.78
N GLU A 89 -30.46 8.32 5.27
CA GLU A 89 -31.90 8.55 5.09
C GLU A 89 -32.77 7.32 5.43
N GLY A 90 -32.43 6.64 6.53
CA GLY A 90 -33.17 5.46 7.00
C GLY A 90 -32.96 4.19 6.18
N LYS A 91 -32.12 4.22 5.15
CA LYS A 91 -31.76 3.06 4.32
C LYS A 91 -30.37 2.54 4.67
N LYS A 92 -30.19 1.23 4.53
CA LYS A 92 -28.92 0.55 4.76
C LYS A 92 -28.12 0.41 3.48
N TYR A 93 -26.84 0.64 3.55
CA TYR A 93 -25.89 0.48 2.45
C TYR A 93 -24.71 -0.34 2.91
N LEU A 94 -24.21 -1.22 2.04
CA LEU A 94 -22.99 -1.95 2.23
C LEU A 94 -21.84 -1.20 1.53
N VAL A 95 -20.79 -0.91 2.24
CA VAL A 95 -19.56 -0.32 1.70
C VAL A 95 -18.50 -1.41 1.59
N GLU A 96 -18.09 -1.71 0.36
CA GLU A 96 -17.12 -2.75 0.04
C GLU A 96 -15.87 -2.11 -0.58
N PRO A 97 -14.82 -1.84 0.19
CA PRO A 97 -13.60 -1.23 -0.34
C PRO A 97 -12.85 -2.20 -1.25
N VAL A 98 -12.41 -1.69 -2.39
CA VAL A 98 -11.50 -2.34 -3.32
C VAL A 98 -10.22 -1.53 -3.32
N LEU A 99 -9.32 -1.95 -2.46
CA LEU A 99 -8.06 -1.27 -2.26
C LEU A 99 -6.97 -1.97 -3.08
N ASN A 100 -6.05 -1.20 -3.62
CA ASN A 100 -4.86 -1.75 -4.22
C ASN A 100 -3.99 -2.39 -3.13
N HIS A 101 -3.21 -3.39 -3.52
CA HIS A 101 -2.26 -4.00 -2.61
C HIS A 101 -1.31 -2.93 -2.06
N GLU A 102 -1.04 -3.00 -0.75
CA GLU A 102 0.04 -2.22 -0.16
C GLU A 102 1.36 -2.68 -0.78
N ALA A 103 2.19 -1.72 -1.16
CA ALA A 103 3.44 -2.02 -1.83
C ALA A 103 4.62 -1.92 -0.86
N VAL A 104 5.49 -2.93 -0.87
CA VAL A 104 6.79 -2.91 -0.20
C VAL A 104 7.86 -2.69 -1.24
N TYR A 105 8.56 -1.59 -1.12
CA TYR A 105 9.73 -1.24 -1.92
C TYR A 105 10.99 -1.59 -1.13
N ILE A 106 11.70 -2.62 -1.57
CA ILE A 106 12.96 -3.06 -0.98
C ILE A 106 14.09 -2.44 -1.80
N ILE A 107 14.75 -1.44 -1.23
CA ILE A 107 15.82 -0.69 -1.87
C ILE A 107 17.16 -1.25 -1.40
N GLY A 108 17.82 -1.96 -2.31
CA GLY A 108 18.96 -2.83 -2.09
C GLY A 108 18.59 -4.30 -2.34
N ALA A 109 19.38 -5.02 -3.16
CA ALA A 109 19.10 -6.40 -3.58
C ALA A 109 20.11 -7.41 -2.98
N GLY A 110 20.48 -7.22 -1.71
CA GLY A 110 21.37 -8.12 -0.96
C GLY A 110 20.71 -9.42 -0.50
N HIS A 111 21.44 -10.19 0.34
CA HIS A 111 20.93 -11.47 0.88
C HIS A 111 19.71 -11.29 1.79
N VAL A 112 19.74 -10.28 2.67
CA VAL A 112 18.60 -9.96 3.56
C VAL A 112 17.37 -9.61 2.73
N SER A 113 17.55 -8.87 1.63
CA SER A 113 16.46 -8.46 0.73
C SER A 113 15.74 -9.66 0.11
N GLN A 114 16.45 -10.74 -0.24
CA GLN A 114 15.84 -11.96 -0.75
C GLN A 114 14.88 -12.58 0.25
N LYS A 115 15.29 -12.66 1.53
CA LYS A 115 14.46 -13.20 2.61
C LYS A 115 13.27 -12.31 2.93
N ILE A 116 13.47 -10.99 2.93
CA ILE A 116 12.36 -10.04 3.09
C ILE A 116 11.33 -10.21 1.96
N ALA A 117 11.80 -10.34 0.70
CA ALA A 117 10.91 -10.48 -0.45
C ALA A 117 10.03 -11.73 -0.39
N GLU A 118 10.58 -12.86 0.08
CA GLU A 118 9.83 -14.10 0.28
C GLU A 118 8.68 -13.91 1.30
N ILE A 119 8.98 -13.25 2.44
CA ILE A 119 8.00 -13.06 3.51
C ILE A 119 6.97 -11.98 3.13
N THR A 120 7.39 -10.87 2.54
CA THR A 120 6.45 -9.80 2.14
C THR A 120 5.46 -10.29 1.10
N LYS A 121 5.88 -11.16 0.18
CA LYS A 121 4.99 -11.83 -0.76
C LYS A 121 3.99 -12.76 -0.08
N MET A 122 4.43 -13.54 0.91
CA MET A 122 3.56 -14.39 1.73
C MET A 122 2.52 -13.57 2.51
N LEU A 123 2.85 -12.34 2.87
CA LEU A 123 1.96 -11.40 3.57
C LEU A 123 1.08 -10.57 2.63
N ASP A 124 0.96 -10.94 1.35
CA ASP A 124 0.16 -10.27 0.32
C ASP A 124 0.53 -8.80 0.08
N PHE A 125 1.80 -8.42 0.28
CA PHE A 125 2.30 -7.16 -0.23
C PHE A 125 2.67 -7.28 -1.72
N LYS A 126 2.43 -6.22 -2.49
CA LYS A 126 3.10 -6.06 -3.78
C LYS A 126 4.58 -5.78 -3.51
N THR A 127 5.45 -6.73 -3.80
CA THR A 127 6.88 -6.67 -3.50
C THR A 127 7.69 -6.19 -4.69
N ILE A 128 8.40 -5.08 -4.52
CA ILE A 128 9.18 -4.42 -5.57
C ILE A 128 10.63 -4.28 -5.09
N ILE A 129 11.56 -4.84 -5.85
CA ILE A 129 12.99 -4.80 -5.57
C ILE A 129 13.67 -3.76 -6.45
N ILE A 130 14.58 -2.97 -5.86
CA ILE A 130 15.30 -1.93 -6.55
C ILE A 130 16.77 -1.95 -6.12
N ASP A 131 17.70 -2.01 -7.07
CA ASP A 131 19.14 -1.87 -6.82
C ASP A 131 19.80 -1.19 -8.03
N ASP A 132 20.96 -0.59 -7.81
CA ASP A 132 21.76 0.03 -8.87
C ASP A 132 22.67 -0.97 -9.61
N ARG A 133 22.60 -2.25 -9.26
CA ARG A 133 23.40 -3.34 -9.84
C ARG A 133 22.50 -4.39 -10.46
N GLU A 134 22.58 -4.57 -11.77
CA GLU A 134 21.76 -5.53 -12.51
C GLU A 134 22.02 -6.98 -12.07
N GLU A 135 23.28 -7.32 -11.76
CA GLU A 135 23.65 -8.65 -11.28
C GLU A 135 23.03 -9.02 -9.92
N PHE A 136 22.56 -8.03 -9.16
CA PHE A 136 21.81 -8.23 -7.91
C PHE A 136 20.31 -8.10 -8.11
N ALA A 137 19.85 -7.11 -8.88
CA ALA A 137 18.43 -6.85 -9.13
C ALA A 137 17.94 -7.62 -10.36
N ASN A 138 17.79 -8.94 -10.23
CA ASN A 138 17.31 -9.79 -11.32
C ASN A 138 16.30 -10.85 -10.85
N ARG A 139 15.57 -11.42 -11.81
CA ARG A 139 14.50 -12.38 -11.57
C ARG A 139 14.97 -13.74 -11.05
N GLU A 140 16.20 -14.14 -11.32
CA GLU A 140 16.75 -15.40 -10.81
C GLU A 140 16.90 -15.36 -9.29
N ARG A 141 17.30 -14.20 -8.78
CA ARG A 141 17.49 -13.96 -7.33
C ARG A 141 16.17 -13.68 -6.61
N PHE A 142 15.20 -13.03 -7.27
CA PHE A 142 13.94 -12.58 -6.67
C PHE A 142 12.74 -13.19 -7.40
N LYS A 143 12.62 -14.51 -7.34
CA LYS A 143 11.55 -15.27 -8.02
C LYS A 143 10.14 -14.92 -7.56
N THR A 144 9.98 -14.55 -6.30
CA THR A 144 8.67 -14.26 -5.68
C THR A 144 8.26 -12.79 -5.78
N ALA A 145 9.18 -11.87 -6.09
CA ALA A 145 8.88 -10.46 -6.20
C ALA A 145 7.94 -10.16 -7.38
N ASP A 146 7.05 -9.18 -7.24
CA ASP A 146 6.16 -8.76 -8.33
C ASP A 146 6.93 -7.96 -9.38
N GLU A 147 7.86 -7.10 -8.95
CA GLU A 147 8.72 -6.32 -9.84
C GLU A 147 10.17 -6.34 -9.34
N VAL A 148 11.11 -6.39 -10.28
CA VAL A 148 12.54 -6.24 -9.99
C VAL A 148 13.11 -5.23 -10.98
N LYS A 149 13.75 -4.19 -10.45
CA LYS A 149 14.23 -3.04 -11.22
C LYS A 149 15.71 -2.77 -10.92
N ALA A 150 16.54 -2.93 -11.93
CA ALA A 150 17.88 -2.37 -11.94
C ALA A 150 17.77 -0.91 -12.41
N ILE A 151 18.29 0.03 -11.63
CA ILE A 151 18.24 1.46 -11.95
C ILE A 151 19.66 2.03 -12.03
N PRO A 152 19.92 3.03 -12.87
CA PRO A 152 21.28 3.57 -13.02
C PRO A 152 21.82 4.25 -11.75
N SER A 153 20.92 4.84 -10.95
CA SER A 153 21.27 5.57 -9.74
C SER A 153 20.00 5.77 -8.88
N PHE A 154 20.18 5.82 -7.57
CA PHE A 154 19.10 6.20 -6.63
C PHE A 154 18.73 7.67 -6.72
N GLU A 155 19.55 8.50 -7.37
CA GLU A 155 19.30 9.92 -7.55
C GLU A 155 17.93 10.20 -8.21
N ASN A 156 17.56 9.41 -9.20
CA ASN A 156 16.33 9.58 -9.95
C ASN A 156 15.33 8.44 -9.68
N ILE A 157 15.34 7.90 -8.47
CA ILE A 157 14.52 6.73 -8.09
C ILE A 157 13.04 6.92 -8.39
N PHE A 158 12.50 8.13 -8.26
CA PHE A 158 11.09 8.43 -8.53
C PHE A 158 10.68 8.31 -10.00
N ASN A 159 11.62 8.20 -10.93
CA ASN A 159 11.31 7.86 -12.32
C ASN A 159 10.90 6.38 -12.47
N TYR A 160 11.21 5.56 -11.47
CA TYR A 160 11.01 4.11 -11.51
C TYR A 160 9.96 3.61 -10.51
N ILE A 161 9.63 4.42 -9.49
CA ILE A 161 8.68 4.05 -8.43
C ILE A 161 7.70 5.19 -8.17
N ASN A 162 6.51 4.80 -7.74
CA ASN A 162 5.49 5.73 -7.28
C ASN A 162 5.17 5.41 -5.81
N ILE A 163 5.47 6.36 -4.92
CA ILE A 163 5.27 6.23 -3.48
C ILE A 163 4.02 6.99 -3.06
N ASP A 164 3.15 6.33 -2.33
CA ASP A 164 1.92 6.87 -1.76
C ASP A 164 1.79 6.52 -0.27
N SER A 165 0.70 6.93 0.36
CA SER A 165 0.41 6.66 1.78
C SER A 165 0.18 5.18 2.12
N ARG A 166 0.28 4.26 1.17
CA ARG A 166 0.18 2.81 1.32
C ARG A 166 1.48 2.10 1.00
N SER A 167 2.53 2.86 0.76
CA SER A 167 3.86 2.37 0.43
C SER A 167 4.69 2.16 1.69
N TYR A 168 5.36 1.02 1.74
CA TYR A 168 6.31 0.63 2.78
C TYR A 168 7.70 0.59 2.18
N ILE A 169 8.62 1.35 2.74
CA ILE A 169 9.99 1.49 2.24
C ILE A 169 10.94 0.76 3.15
N ILE A 170 11.73 -0.14 2.59
CA ILE A 170 12.78 -0.90 3.28
C ILE A 170 14.12 -0.53 2.65
N ILE A 171 14.97 0.18 3.38
CA ILE A 171 16.29 0.63 2.94
C ILE A 171 17.32 -0.35 3.47
N VAL A 172 17.89 -1.17 2.58
CA VAL A 172 18.86 -2.23 2.87
C VAL A 172 19.99 -2.21 1.84
N THR A 173 20.47 -1.00 1.52
CA THR A 173 21.53 -0.80 0.51
C THR A 173 22.91 -1.23 1.02
N ARG A 174 23.90 -1.24 0.15
CA ARG A 174 25.25 -1.73 0.44
C ARG A 174 26.14 -0.79 1.26
N GLY A 175 25.66 0.36 1.70
CA GLY A 175 26.53 1.29 2.43
C GLY A 175 25.86 2.56 2.91
N HIS A 176 26.51 3.22 3.86
CA HIS A 176 25.97 4.42 4.55
C HIS A 176 25.62 5.57 3.60
N ALA A 177 26.39 5.77 2.53
CA ALA A 177 26.16 6.85 1.57
C ALA A 177 24.85 6.63 0.80
N TYR A 178 24.63 5.42 0.30
CA TYR A 178 23.40 5.07 -0.41
C TYR A 178 22.18 5.07 0.53
N ASP A 179 22.32 4.55 1.77
CA ASP A 179 21.23 4.59 2.74
C ASP A 179 20.81 6.04 3.04
N LYS A 180 21.78 6.96 3.24
CA LYS A 180 21.50 8.38 3.46
C LYS A 180 20.79 8.99 2.24
N GLU A 181 21.30 8.74 1.03
CA GLU A 181 20.75 9.28 -0.21
C GLU A 181 19.29 8.84 -0.40
N VAL A 182 19.03 7.53 -0.27
CA VAL A 182 17.67 6.98 -0.38
C VAL A 182 16.76 7.52 0.71
N LEU A 183 17.23 7.53 1.97
CA LEU A 183 16.44 8.04 3.10
C LEU A 183 16.04 9.50 2.88
N ALA A 184 16.98 10.36 2.45
CA ALA A 184 16.71 11.77 2.14
C ALA A 184 15.56 11.97 1.15
N ARG A 185 15.46 11.08 0.15
CA ARG A 185 14.37 11.11 -0.84
C ARG A 185 13.06 10.60 -0.26
N MET A 186 13.09 9.49 0.47
CA MET A 186 11.89 8.86 1.04
C MET A 186 11.23 9.74 2.11
N LEU A 187 11.99 10.53 2.87
CA LEU A 187 11.47 11.49 3.83
C LEU A 187 10.57 12.58 3.20
N LYS A 188 10.73 12.84 1.89
CA LYS A 188 9.89 13.79 1.13
C LYS A 188 8.59 13.19 0.61
N THR A 189 8.31 11.94 0.93
CA THR A 189 7.12 11.21 0.46
C THR A 189 6.12 11.00 1.59
N ASP A 190 4.90 10.63 1.21
CA ASP A 190 3.84 10.23 2.15
C ASP A 190 3.89 8.74 2.49
N ALA A 191 5.04 8.07 2.32
CA ALA A 191 5.19 6.66 2.63
C ALA A 191 4.70 6.36 4.05
N ARG A 192 3.91 5.29 4.18
CA ARG A 192 3.35 4.83 5.45
C ARG A 192 4.42 4.33 6.41
N TYR A 193 5.46 3.73 5.86
CA TYR A 193 6.55 3.16 6.62
C TYR A 193 7.87 3.45 5.91
N ILE A 194 8.88 3.85 6.66
CA ILE A 194 10.25 4.02 6.17
C ILE A 194 11.15 3.33 7.19
N GLY A 195 11.71 2.18 6.83
CA GLY A 195 12.65 1.45 7.66
C GLY A 195 14.04 1.41 7.05
N MET A 196 15.08 1.59 7.86
CA MET A 196 16.47 1.54 7.42
C MET A 196 17.27 0.55 8.25
N ILE A 197 17.99 -0.35 7.55
CA ILE A 197 18.88 -1.31 8.23
C ILE A 197 20.12 -0.60 8.76
N GLY A 198 20.49 -0.93 9.98
CA GLY A 198 21.73 -0.43 10.56
C GLY A 198 21.75 -0.48 12.07
N SER A 199 22.98 -0.41 12.64
CA SER A 199 23.15 -0.24 14.08
C SER A 199 22.74 1.18 14.54
N LYS A 200 22.53 1.36 15.84
CA LYS A 200 22.29 2.69 16.42
C LYS A 200 23.37 3.71 16.02
N ARG A 201 24.64 3.28 16.00
CA ARG A 201 25.76 4.14 15.58
C ARG A 201 25.62 4.60 14.11
N LYS A 202 25.21 3.69 13.22
CA LYS A 202 24.95 4.01 11.80
C LYS A 202 23.79 4.98 11.66
N ARG A 203 22.70 4.73 12.37
CA ARG A 203 21.54 5.62 12.41
C ARG A 203 21.93 7.03 12.80
N ASP A 204 22.64 7.17 13.93
CA ASP A 204 23.02 8.47 14.47
C ASP A 204 23.92 9.24 13.51
N PHE A 205 24.84 8.55 12.82
CA PHE A 205 25.66 9.14 11.77
C PHE A 205 24.80 9.66 10.59
N VAL A 206 23.91 8.83 10.07
CA VAL A 206 23.03 9.20 8.92
C VAL A 206 22.12 10.37 9.31
N TYR A 207 21.52 10.33 10.50
CA TYR A 207 20.62 11.38 10.98
C TYR A 207 21.36 12.71 11.15
N ASN A 208 22.55 12.71 11.73
CA ASN A 208 23.36 13.92 11.86
C ASN A 208 23.70 14.53 10.49
N CYS A 209 24.03 13.72 9.50
CA CYS A 209 24.25 14.22 8.14
C CYS A 209 22.99 14.89 7.57
N LEU A 210 21.82 14.26 7.72
CA LEU A 210 20.56 14.81 7.21
C LEU A 210 20.12 16.07 7.94
N LEU A 211 20.30 16.13 9.26
CA LEU A 211 20.03 17.35 10.03
C LEU A 211 20.89 18.52 9.55
N ASN A 212 22.16 18.28 9.23
CA ASN A 212 23.04 19.30 8.64
C ASN A 212 22.64 19.70 7.21
N GLU A 213 21.87 18.88 6.50
CA GLU A 213 21.31 19.16 5.18
C GLU A 213 19.92 19.82 5.23
N GLY A 214 19.44 20.18 6.45
CA GLY A 214 18.20 20.93 6.64
C GLY A 214 16.96 20.08 6.91
N TYR A 215 17.09 18.77 7.08
CA TYR A 215 16.00 17.92 7.58
C TYR A 215 15.78 18.18 9.08
N THR A 216 14.60 17.89 9.60
CA THR A 216 14.22 18.15 10.98
C THR A 216 14.23 16.88 11.83
N SER A 217 14.27 17.01 13.15
CA SER A 217 14.08 15.87 14.05
C SER A 217 12.74 15.17 13.84
N LYS A 218 11.70 15.93 13.48
CA LYS A 218 10.37 15.39 13.18
C LYS A 218 10.39 14.47 11.94
N ASP A 219 11.22 14.77 10.94
CA ASP A 219 11.40 13.89 9.79
C ASP A 219 12.03 12.56 10.21
N MET A 220 12.96 12.59 11.17
CA MET A 220 13.64 11.40 11.69
C MET A 220 12.72 10.51 12.54
N GLU A 221 11.71 11.06 13.21
CA GLU A 221 10.71 10.31 13.98
C GLU A 221 9.89 9.35 13.13
N ARG A 222 9.78 9.60 11.82
CA ARG A 222 9.09 8.73 10.88
C ARG A 222 9.89 7.48 10.48
N VAL A 223 11.15 7.39 10.89
CA VAL A 223 12.09 6.37 10.43
C VAL A 223 12.27 5.28 11.48
N TYR A 224 11.96 4.07 11.10
CA TYR A 224 12.24 2.88 11.89
C TYR A 224 13.70 2.46 11.68
N CYS A 225 14.57 2.82 12.64
CA CYS A 225 15.99 2.48 12.57
C CYS A 225 16.59 2.28 13.98
N PRO A 226 17.14 1.11 14.27
CA PRO A 226 17.26 -0.08 13.44
C PRO A 226 15.89 -0.62 13.00
N ILE A 227 15.79 -1.06 11.73
CA ILE A 227 14.57 -1.65 11.18
C ILE A 227 14.25 -2.99 11.85
N GLY A 228 12.96 -3.24 12.07
CA GLY A 228 12.44 -4.49 12.63
C GLY A 228 12.26 -4.47 14.14
N LEU A 229 11.40 -5.37 14.62
CA LEU A 229 11.17 -5.54 16.05
C LEU A 229 12.41 -6.13 16.73
N SER A 230 12.67 -5.73 17.98
CA SER A 230 13.82 -6.22 18.75
C SER A 230 13.58 -7.66 19.23
N ILE A 231 13.98 -8.65 18.43
CA ILE A 231 13.88 -10.09 18.71
C ILE A 231 15.25 -10.77 18.80
N SER A 232 16.33 -9.98 18.89
CA SER A 232 17.71 -10.48 18.90
C SER A 232 18.10 -11.25 17.63
N ALA A 233 17.53 -10.91 16.48
CA ALA A 233 17.79 -11.52 15.18
C ALA A 233 19.25 -11.37 14.76
N GLN A 234 19.86 -12.47 14.25
CA GLN A 234 21.25 -12.53 13.83
C GLN A 234 21.41 -12.95 12.37
N THR A 235 20.60 -13.91 11.90
CA THR A 235 20.66 -14.40 10.51
C THR A 235 19.82 -13.53 9.56
N PRO A 236 20.09 -13.54 8.25
CA PRO A 236 19.27 -12.86 7.27
C PRO A 236 17.78 -13.23 7.35
N GLU A 237 17.48 -14.50 7.63
CA GLU A 237 16.13 -15.03 7.80
C GLU A 237 15.44 -14.44 9.03
N GLU A 238 16.12 -14.43 10.17
CA GLU A 238 15.61 -13.87 11.42
C GLU A 238 15.39 -12.35 11.31
N ILE A 239 16.32 -11.63 10.65
CA ILE A 239 16.19 -10.21 10.37
C ILE A 239 14.95 -9.97 9.49
N ALA A 240 14.73 -10.79 8.46
CA ALA A 240 13.55 -10.68 7.61
C ALA A 240 12.24 -10.92 8.39
N VAL A 241 12.21 -11.88 9.31
CA VAL A 241 11.08 -12.13 10.23
C VAL A 241 10.83 -10.92 11.12
N SER A 242 11.88 -10.35 11.73
CA SER A 242 11.81 -9.15 12.57
C SER A 242 11.21 -7.95 11.79
N ILE A 243 11.67 -7.72 10.58
CA ILE A 243 11.16 -6.65 9.70
C ILE A 243 9.69 -6.92 9.32
N ALA A 244 9.37 -8.14 8.92
CA ALA A 244 8.01 -8.51 8.54
C ALA A 244 7.02 -8.33 9.69
N ALA A 245 7.41 -8.67 10.92
CA ALA A 245 6.59 -8.44 12.12
C ALA A 245 6.33 -6.95 12.36
N GLU A 246 7.32 -6.08 12.17
CA GLU A 246 7.16 -4.63 12.27
C GLU A 246 6.24 -4.08 11.17
N LEU A 247 6.36 -4.57 9.93
CA LEU A 247 5.43 -4.20 8.84
C LEU A 247 3.98 -4.56 9.18
N VAL A 248 3.76 -5.76 9.76
CA VAL A 248 2.41 -6.20 10.20
C VAL A 248 1.90 -5.31 11.33
N LEU A 249 2.76 -4.96 12.29
CA LEU A 249 2.40 -4.05 13.38
C LEU A 249 1.95 -2.69 12.83
N VAL A 250 2.73 -2.08 11.95
CA VAL A 250 2.38 -0.79 11.32
C VAL A 250 1.12 -0.89 10.46
N ARG A 251 0.94 -2.01 9.73
CA ARG A 251 -0.27 -2.26 8.94
C ARG A 251 -1.52 -2.29 9.81
N ARG A 252 -1.44 -2.82 11.03
CA ARG A 252 -2.59 -3.04 11.92
C ARG A 252 -2.84 -1.92 12.91
N SER A 253 -1.84 -1.09 13.24
CA SER A 253 -1.99 0.00 14.22
C SER A 253 -3.04 1.05 13.84
N HIS A 254 -3.43 1.16 12.56
CA HIS A 254 -4.48 2.06 12.09
C HIS A 254 -5.89 1.44 11.95
N ILE A 255 -6.05 0.17 12.37
CA ILE A 255 -7.36 -0.51 12.35
C ILE A 255 -8.04 -0.40 13.72
N SER A 256 -7.30 0.07 14.74
CA SER A 256 -7.71 0.06 16.16
C SER A 256 -8.12 1.45 16.68
N GLU A 257 -8.24 2.46 15.85
CA GLU A 257 -8.84 3.78 16.13
C GLU A 257 -10.09 3.94 15.24
#